data_dd834256fa6f1bb26bdc978d84ae6b82
#
_entry.id   dd834256fa6f1bb26bdc978d84ae6b82
#
_cell.length_a   1.000
_cell.length_b   1.000
_cell.length_c   1.000
_cell.angle_alpha   90.00
_cell.angle_beta   90.00
_cell.angle_gamma   90.00
#
_symmetry.space_group_name_H-M   'P 1'
#
loop_
_entity.id
_entity.type
_entity.pdbx_description
1 polymer ?
#
loop_
_entity_poly.entity_id
_entity_poly.type
_entity_poly.pdbx_seq_one_letter_code
_entity_poly.pdbx_strand_id
1 'polypeptide(L)'
;MENFFTIPWFRLFILLFIVYLIIATLTWFFGDRLVFPAPPSTYSQEDTSFFVELKNGDSVACLHEGNKEQPKRTVIFSHGNGEDLGNLKSFFSYFGSEGTEMIGYDYPGYGLSDGKASEQGCFDAIDAIYDHVINKLHREPGKIILWGRSLGTGPSLYLAAKKKIGGLILETPFLSAFRSATGFTMLPWDRFRNVDYTNSVSCRSLVIHGTLDEVVPFRQGKKIFEQLPEPKEFLEVKDAEHNNLLEVGGVEYRDTLTRFIESIGG
;
A
#
# COMPACT_ATOMS: atom_id res chain seq x y z
N MET A 1 -30.79 -14.19 46.60
CA MET A 1 -30.29 -13.74 45.30
C MET A 1 -29.13 -12.82 45.57
N GLU A 2 -27.90 -13.32 45.50
CA GLU A 2 -26.71 -12.47 45.56
C GLU A 2 -26.78 -11.47 44.38
N ASN A 3 -26.59 -10.20 44.71
CA ASN A 3 -26.65 -9.13 43.71
C ASN A 3 -25.56 -9.36 42.67
N PHE A 4 -25.91 -9.76 41.46
CA PHE A 4 -25.00 -10.01 40.33
C PHE A 4 -23.99 -8.86 40.11
N PHE A 5 -24.38 -7.62 40.45
CA PHE A 5 -23.57 -6.40 40.36
C PHE A 5 -22.46 -6.29 41.43
N THR A 6 -22.45 -7.14 42.46
CA THR A 6 -21.42 -7.13 43.50
C THR A 6 -20.25 -8.08 43.22
N ILE A 7 -20.35 -8.94 42.21
CA ILE A 7 -19.31 -9.88 41.83
C ILE A 7 -18.15 -9.11 41.20
N PRO A 8 -16.90 -9.25 41.70
CA PRO A 8 -15.72 -8.53 41.16
C PRO A 8 -15.53 -8.69 39.65
N TRP A 9 -15.82 -9.88 39.13
CA TRP A 9 -15.75 -10.20 37.69
C TRP A 9 -16.73 -9.40 36.83
N PHE A 10 -17.94 -9.10 37.34
CA PHE A 10 -18.93 -8.31 36.63
C PHE A 10 -18.49 -6.84 36.50
N ARG A 11 -17.89 -6.28 37.54
CA ARG A 11 -17.32 -4.93 37.52
C ARG A 11 -16.15 -4.83 36.56
N LEU A 12 -15.27 -5.84 36.53
CA LEU A 12 -14.17 -5.93 35.59
C LEU A 12 -14.69 -6.01 34.15
N PHE A 13 -15.73 -6.82 33.89
CA PHE A 13 -16.33 -6.93 32.57
C PHE A 13 -16.91 -5.58 32.10
N ILE A 14 -17.64 -4.87 32.96
CA ILE A 14 -18.15 -3.53 32.63
C ILE A 14 -17.01 -2.56 32.33
N LEU A 15 -15.95 -2.56 33.12
CA LEU A 15 -14.79 -1.71 32.89
C LEU A 15 -14.14 -2.01 31.53
N LEU A 16 -13.89 -3.26 31.22
CA LEU A 16 -13.32 -3.68 29.93
C LEU A 16 -14.24 -3.31 28.75
N PHE A 17 -15.55 -3.46 28.92
CA PHE A 17 -16.53 -3.06 27.90
C PHE A 17 -16.55 -1.55 27.67
N ILE A 18 -16.46 -0.75 28.74
CA ILE A 18 -16.38 0.72 28.66
C ILE A 18 -15.08 1.12 27.94
N VAL A 19 -13.96 0.52 28.30
CA VAL A 19 -12.66 0.77 27.64
C VAL A 19 -12.73 0.42 26.15
N TYR A 20 -13.33 -0.73 25.81
CA TYR A 20 -13.57 -1.10 24.42
C TYR A 20 -14.41 -0.06 23.68
N LEU A 21 -15.52 0.40 24.26
CA LEU A 21 -16.37 1.43 23.65
C LEU A 21 -15.63 2.75 23.45
N ILE A 22 -14.77 3.15 24.39
CA ILE A 22 -13.94 4.35 24.26
C ILE A 22 -12.98 4.18 23.08
N ILE A 23 -12.24 3.07 23.03
CA ILE A 23 -11.31 2.77 21.92
C ILE A 23 -12.07 2.73 20.60
N ALA A 24 -13.21 2.06 20.54
CA ALA A 24 -14.04 1.96 19.36
C ALA A 24 -14.51 3.34 18.88
N THR A 25 -14.95 4.20 19.80
CA THR A 25 -15.38 5.57 19.47
C THR A 25 -14.21 6.42 18.99
N LEU A 26 -13.06 6.36 19.66
CA LEU A 26 -11.87 7.12 19.25
C LEU A 26 -11.37 6.68 17.87
N THR A 27 -11.32 5.38 17.61
CA THR A 27 -10.89 4.87 16.29
C THR A 27 -11.90 5.17 15.19
N TRP A 28 -13.20 5.26 15.50
CA TRP A 28 -14.19 5.68 14.54
C TRP A 28 -13.99 7.13 14.07
N PHE A 29 -13.75 8.06 15.00
CA PHE A 29 -13.61 9.48 14.69
C PHE A 29 -12.20 9.90 14.26
N PHE A 30 -11.17 9.24 14.79
CA PHE A 30 -9.77 9.64 14.61
C PHE A 30 -8.91 8.58 13.91
N GLY A 31 -9.53 7.48 13.46
CA GLY A 31 -8.80 6.36 12.87
C GLY A 31 -7.96 6.76 11.67
N ASP A 32 -8.47 7.63 10.81
CA ASP A 32 -7.70 8.10 9.65
C ASP A 32 -6.44 8.88 10.07
N ARG A 33 -6.50 9.69 11.13
CA ARG A 33 -5.30 10.39 11.66
C ARG A 33 -4.24 9.45 12.23
N LEU A 34 -4.65 8.27 12.70
CA LEU A 34 -3.71 7.26 13.19
C LEU A 34 -3.04 6.50 12.04
N VAL A 35 -3.78 6.26 10.96
CA VAL A 35 -3.29 5.54 9.78
C VAL A 35 -2.47 6.46 8.87
N PHE A 36 -2.81 7.76 8.79
CA PHE A 36 -2.22 8.72 7.88
C PHE A 36 -1.52 9.87 8.62
N PRO A 37 -0.23 9.74 8.97
CA PRO A 37 0.52 10.81 9.61
C PRO A 37 0.74 12.03 8.70
N ALA A 38 0.70 11.85 7.37
CA ALA A 38 0.88 12.88 6.34
C ALA A 38 2.00 13.87 6.71
N PRO A 39 3.28 13.50 6.58
CA PRO A 39 4.41 14.36 6.93
C PRO A 39 4.42 15.62 6.03
N PRO A 40 5.09 16.71 6.45
CA PRO A 40 5.34 17.84 5.58
C PRO A 40 6.03 17.42 4.29
N SER A 41 5.68 18.06 3.16
CA SER A 41 6.29 17.75 1.87
C SER A 41 7.81 17.90 1.89
N THR A 42 8.51 16.92 1.32
CA THR A 42 9.97 16.89 1.19
C THR A 42 10.47 17.38 -0.18
N TYR A 43 9.55 17.82 -1.07
CA TYR A 43 9.84 18.25 -2.44
C TYR A 43 9.02 19.49 -2.82
N SER A 44 9.36 20.11 -3.94
CA SER A 44 8.71 21.30 -4.49
C SER A 44 7.90 20.99 -5.75
N GLN A 45 7.15 21.98 -6.23
CA GLN A 45 6.37 21.84 -7.46
C GLN A 45 7.24 21.56 -8.70
N GLU A 46 8.49 22.03 -8.70
CA GLU A 46 9.45 21.80 -9.81
C GLU A 46 9.87 20.34 -9.91
N ASP A 47 9.77 19.58 -8.81
CA ASP A 47 10.07 18.15 -8.75
C ASP A 47 8.89 17.27 -9.19
N THR A 48 7.70 17.86 -9.35
CA THR A 48 6.48 17.17 -9.76
C THR A 48 6.43 17.02 -11.28
N SER A 49 6.14 15.83 -11.78
CA SER A 49 6.04 15.59 -13.23
C SER A 49 4.72 16.08 -13.80
N PHE A 50 3.61 15.79 -13.11
CA PHE A 50 2.26 16.22 -13.48
C PHE A 50 1.30 16.06 -12.30
N PHE A 51 0.08 16.56 -12.45
CA PHE A 51 -1.02 16.36 -11.50
C PHE A 51 -2.16 15.59 -12.18
N VAL A 52 -2.86 14.76 -11.41
CA VAL A 52 -4.07 14.06 -11.85
C VAL A 52 -5.24 14.52 -11.00
N GLU A 53 -6.30 14.99 -11.67
CA GLU A 53 -7.54 15.43 -11.02
C GLU A 53 -8.39 14.22 -10.62
N LEU A 54 -8.88 14.22 -9.38
CA LEU A 54 -9.81 13.26 -8.83
C LEU A 54 -11.26 13.68 -9.12
N LYS A 55 -12.19 12.75 -8.98
CA LYS A 55 -13.63 12.99 -9.25
C LYS A 55 -14.26 14.09 -8.36
N ASN A 56 -13.67 14.34 -7.19
CA ASN A 56 -14.12 15.38 -6.27
C ASN A 56 -13.52 16.77 -6.54
N GLY A 57 -12.65 16.90 -7.56
CA GLY A 57 -11.97 18.13 -7.94
C GLY A 57 -10.61 18.35 -7.25
N ASP A 58 -10.22 17.52 -6.28
CA ASP A 58 -8.87 17.56 -5.73
C ASP A 58 -7.87 17.05 -6.78
N SER A 59 -6.59 17.46 -6.66
CA SER A 59 -5.51 17.02 -7.54
C SER A 59 -4.46 16.24 -6.74
N VAL A 60 -3.94 15.18 -7.31
CA VAL A 60 -2.82 14.42 -6.73
C VAL A 60 -1.55 14.64 -7.53
N ALA A 61 -0.45 14.91 -6.83
CA ALA A 61 0.88 15.10 -7.41
C ALA A 61 1.46 13.76 -7.85
N CYS A 62 2.15 13.76 -8.99
CA CYS A 62 2.74 12.56 -9.59
C CYS A 62 4.21 12.79 -9.96
N LEU A 63 5.02 11.75 -9.73
CA LEU A 63 6.39 11.64 -10.21
C LEU A 63 6.44 10.58 -11.30
N HIS A 64 7.07 10.90 -12.44
CA HIS A 64 7.20 10.00 -13.58
C HIS A 64 8.68 9.92 -14.01
N GLU A 65 9.28 8.75 -13.86
CA GLU A 65 10.69 8.49 -14.16
C GLU A 65 10.85 7.29 -15.09
N GLY A 66 12.02 7.18 -15.73
CA GLY A 66 12.37 6.07 -16.62
C GLY A 66 12.02 6.32 -18.08
N ASN A 67 11.76 5.25 -18.85
CA ASN A 67 11.47 5.34 -20.28
C ASN A 67 10.03 5.77 -20.55
N LYS A 68 9.81 7.08 -20.75
CA LYS A 68 8.48 7.69 -20.91
C LYS A 68 7.90 7.56 -22.32
N GLU A 69 8.74 7.41 -23.34
CA GLU A 69 8.30 7.42 -24.74
C GLU A 69 7.77 6.05 -25.19
N GLN A 70 8.57 5.01 -25.00
CA GLN A 70 8.26 3.65 -25.43
C GLN A 70 8.54 2.62 -24.32
N PRO A 71 7.85 2.69 -23.18
CA PRO A 71 8.07 1.73 -22.13
C PRO A 71 7.51 0.36 -22.53
N LYS A 72 8.28 -0.68 -22.23
CA LYS A 72 7.79 -2.07 -22.33
C LYS A 72 6.81 -2.39 -21.21
N ARG A 73 6.93 -1.69 -20.07
CA ARG A 73 6.12 -1.85 -18.85
C ARG A 73 5.99 -0.56 -18.08
N THR A 74 4.89 -0.43 -17.36
CA THR A 74 4.56 0.72 -16.51
C THR A 74 4.35 0.24 -15.08
N VAL A 75 5.14 0.73 -14.14
CA VAL A 75 4.93 0.51 -12.71
C VAL A 75 4.17 1.67 -12.13
N ILE A 76 3.02 1.40 -11.52
CA ILE A 76 2.31 2.35 -10.65
C ILE A 76 2.69 2.04 -9.21
N PHE A 77 3.38 2.98 -8.55
CA PHE A 77 3.90 2.80 -7.21
C PHE A 77 3.05 3.55 -6.18
N SER A 78 2.59 2.82 -5.18
CA SER A 78 1.87 3.34 -4.01
C SER A 78 2.78 3.28 -2.80
N HIS A 79 3.12 4.44 -2.24
CA HIS A 79 4.13 4.58 -1.19
C HIS A 79 3.62 4.22 0.23
N GLY A 80 4.54 4.14 1.19
CA GLY A 80 4.24 3.94 2.61
C GLY A 80 3.65 5.19 3.29
N ASN A 81 3.11 5.04 4.50
CA ASN A 81 2.40 6.11 5.19
C ASN A 81 3.30 7.26 5.71
N GLY A 82 4.60 7.05 5.79
CA GLY A 82 5.59 8.05 6.24
C GLY A 82 6.38 8.70 5.11
N GLU A 83 6.04 8.42 3.85
CA GLU A 83 6.76 8.85 2.66
C GLU A 83 5.95 9.85 1.83
N ASP A 84 6.65 10.59 0.97
CA ASP A 84 6.11 11.34 -0.14
C ASP A 84 7.00 11.12 -1.39
N LEU A 85 6.63 11.71 -2.53
CA LEU A 85 7.35 11.56 -3.78
C LEU A 85 8.80 12.03 -3.73
N GLY A 86 9.13 13.01 -2.86
CA GLY A 86 10.50 13.50 -2.69
C GLY A 86 11.46 12.42 -2.20
N ASN A 87 10.98 11.52 -1.33
CA ASN A 87 11.77 10.39 -0.82
C ASN A 87 12.00 9.29 -1.87
N LEU A 88 11.21 9.27 -2.95
CA LEU A 88 11.18 8.17 -3.91
C LEU A 88 12.01 8.41 -5.19
N LYS A 89 12.50 9.63 -5.42
CA LYS A 89 13.16 10.02 -6.67
C LYS A 89 14.34 9.09 -7.02
N SER A 90 15.23 8.83 -6.05
CA SER A 90 16.39 7.94 -6.28
C SER A 90 15.96 6.49 -6.51
N PHE A 91 14.93 6.02 -5.79
CA PHE A 91 14.35 4.69 -5.96
C PHE A 91 13.75 4.52 -7.36
N PHE A 92 13.02 5.52 -7.84
CA PHE A 92 12.43 5.50 -9.18
C PHE A 92 13.47 5.57 -10.29
N SER A 93 14.51 6.39 -10.12
CA SER A 93 15.63 6.43 -11.08
C SER A 93 16.36 5.11 -11.19
N TYR A 94 16.41 4.33 -10.10
CA TYR A 94 17.05 3.02 -10.09
C TYR A 94 16.21 1.95 -10.82
N PHE A 95 14.90 1.87 -10.54
CA PHE A 95 14.03 0.86 -11.15
C PHE A 95 13.40 1.31 -12.48
N GLY A 96 13.38 2.59 -12.78
CA GLY A 96 12.97 3.19 -14.04
C GLY A 96 14.05 3.08 -15.12
N SER A 97 14.58 1.87 -15.33
CA SER A 97 15.62 1.56 -16.31
C SER A 97 15.07 1.32 -17.72
N GLU A 98 15.94 0.91 -18.66
CA GLU A 98 15.56 0.62 -20.05
C GLU A 98 14.33 -0.27 -20.17
N GLY A 99 13.27 0.28 -20.73
CA GLY A 99 12.00 -0.41 -20.98
C GLY A 99 11.00 -0.39 -19.83
N THR A 100 11.32 0.22 -18.68
CA THR A 100 10.38 0.39 -17.56
C THR A 100 10.20 1.86 -17.22
N GLU A 101 8.97 2.32 -17.11
CA GLU A 101 8.62 3.61 -16.51
C GLU A 101 8.03 3.40 -15.10
N MET A 102 8.35 4.33 -14.20
CA MET A 102 7.84 4.37 -12.83
C MET A 102 6.95 5.59 -12.67
N ILE A 103 5.72 5.37 -12.22
CA ILE A 103 4.76 6.44 -11.93
C ILE A 103 4.35 6.29 -10.46
N GLY A 104 4.78 7.24 -9.63
CA GLY A 104 4.32 7.37 -8.26
C GLY A 104 3.35 8.52 -8.11
N TYR A 105 2.58 8.49 -7.05
CA TYR A 105 1.63 9.54 -6.72
C TYR A 105 1.53 9.71 -5.21
N ASP A 106 1.32 10.93 -4.76
CA ASP A 106 1.00 11.20 -3.37
C ASP A 106 -0.50 11.03 -3.11
N TYR A 107 -0.85 10.45 -1.98
CA TYR A 107 -2.25 10.36 -1.57
C TYR A 107 -2.82 11.75 -1.27
N PRO A 108 -4.16 11.95 -1.33
CA PRO A 108 -4.77 13.19 -0.87
C PRO A 108 -4.24 13.62 0.50
N GLY A 109 -3.77 14.87 0.61
CA GLY A 109 -3.19 15.42 1.82
C GLY A 109 -1.72 15.05 2.11
N TYR A 110 -1.05 14.32 1.21
CA TYR A 110 0.39 14.05 1.24
C TYR A 110 1.13 14.93 0.23
N GLY A 111 2.38 15.24 0.50
CA GLY A 111 3.25 16.00 -0.38
C GLY A 111 2.59 17.28 -0.88
N LEU A 112 2.43 17.38 -2.19
CA LEU A 112 1.75 18.52 -2.85
C LEU A 112 0.33 18.17 -3.35
N SER A 113 -0.22 17.02 -2.94
CA SER A 113 -1.59 16.64 -3.27
C SER A 113 -2.62 17.40 -2.44
N ASP A 114 -3.74 17.77 -3.07
CA ASP A 114 -4.87 18.41 -2.41
C ASP A 114 -5.63 17.45 -1.49
N GLY A 115 -6.57 17.96 -0.73
CA GLY A 115 -7.56 17.19 0.03
C GLY A 115 -7.07 16.70 1.38
N LYS A 116 -7.60 15.56 1.83
CA LYS A 116 -7.29 14.93 3.12
C LYS A 116 -7.10 13.44 2.95
N ALA A 117 -6.11 12.92 3.66
CA ALA A 117 -5.82 11.50 3.67
C ALA A 117 -6.98 10.67 4.26
N SER A 118 -7.37 9.64 3.52
CA SER A 118 -8.38 8.67 3.92
C SER A 118 -8.24 7.40 3.08
N GLU A 119 -8.79 6.28 3.55
CA GLU A 119 -8.81 5.05 2.77
C GLU A 119 -9.48 5.24 1.40
N GLN A 120 -10.66 5.88 1.37
CA GLN A 120 -11.37 6.14 0.12
C GLN A 120 -10.57 7.07 -0.80
N GLY A 121 -9.92 8.10 -0.25
CA GLY A 121 -9.05 9.00 -1.02
C GLY A 121 -7.87 8.25 -1.68
N CYS A 122 -7.28 7.27 -0.99
CA CYS A 122 -6.23 6.42 -1.58
C CYS A 122 -6.78 5.56 -2.73
N PHE A 123 -8.00 5.03 -2.59
CA PHE A 123 -8.65 4.25 -3.65
C PHE A 123 -9.02 5.14 -4.85
N ASP A 124 -9.56 6.32 -4.61
CA ASP A 124 -9.90 7.28 -5.68
C ASP A 124 -8.64 7.75 -6.41
N ALA A 125 -7.53 7.96 -5.69
CA ALA A 125 -6.26 8.34 -6.27
C ALA A 125 -5.71 7.24 -7.20
N ILE A 126 -5.59 5.99 -6.74
CA ILE A 126 -5.05 4.93 -7.57
C ILE A 126 -5.95 4.61 -8.78
N ASP A 127 -7.28 4.72 -8.63
CA ASP A 127 -8.21 4.59 -9.75
C ASP A 127 -7.97 5.69 -10.80
N ALA A 128 -7.80 6.96 -10.37
CA ALA A 128 -7.53 8.09 -11.26
C ALA A 128 -6.17 7.96 -11.96
N ILE A 129 -5.12 7.52 -11.23
CA ILE A 129 -3.80 7.26 -11.81
C ILE A 129 -3.86 6.14 -12.85
N TYR A 130 -4.53 5.04 -12.54
CA TYR A 130 -4.71 3.95 -13.51
C TYR A 130 -5.45 4.43 -14.75
N ASP A 131 -6.54 5.16 -14.60
CA ASP A 131 -7.31 5.71 -15.73
C ASP A 131 -6.47 6.71 -16.54
N HIS A 132 -5.61 7.51 -15.91
CA HIS A 132 -4.64 8.40 -16.57
C HIS A 132 -3.63 7.59 -17.40
N VAL A 133 -3.05 6.54 -16.82
CA VAL A 133 -2.08 5.65 -17.48
C VAL A 133 -2.70 4.97 -18.72
N ILE A 134 -3.94 4.51 -18.62
CA ILE A 134 -4.64 3.88 -19.74
C ILE A 134 -5.06 4.91 -20.80
N ASN A 135 -5.74 5.99 -20.40
CA ASN A 135 -6.45 6.85 -21.33
C ASN A 135 -5.61 8.03 -21.86
N LYS A 136 -4.61 8.48 -21.09
CA LYS A 136 -3.73 9.61 -21.46
C LYS A 136 -2.36 9.15 -21.94
N LEU A 137 -1.75 8.19 -21.23
CA LEU A 137 -0.46 7.64 -21.63
C LEU A 137 -0.57 6.46 -22.60
N HIS A 138 -1.80 5.96 -22.85
CA HIS A 138 -2.12 4.87 -23.78
C HIS A 138 -1.33 3.58 -23.48
N ARG A 139 -1.21 3.22 -22.20
CA ARG A 139 -0.52 2.00 -21.78
C ARG A 139 -1.47 0.80 -21.79
N GLU A 140 -0.93 -0.35 -22.17
CA GLU A 140 -1.70 -1.61 -22.22
C GLU A 140 -1.90 -2.17 -20.80
N PRO A 141 -3.14 -2.54 -20.39
CA PRO A 141 -3.40 -3.08 -19.04
C PRO A 141 -2.49 -4.25 -18.65
N GLY A 142 -2.22 -5.17 -19.58
CA GLY A 142 -1.38 -6.34 -19.35
C GLY A 142 0.11 -6.03 -19.14
N LYS A 143 0.54 -4.78 -19.33
CA LYS A 143 1.91 -4.30 -19.10
C LYS A 143 2.02 -3.38 -17.87
N ILE A 144 0.92 -3.19 -17.14
CA ILE A 144 0.90 -2.39 -15.91
C ILE A 144 1.20 -3.29 -14.73
N ILE A 145 2.14 -2.85 -13.90
CA ILE A 145 2.50 -3.48 -12.64
C ILE A 145 2.09 -2.52 -11.52
N LEU A 146 1.31 -3.00 -10.56
CA LEU A 146 1.06 -2.26 -9.34
C LEU A 146 2.10 -2.66 -8.30
N TRP A 147 2.76 -1.69 -7.71
CA TRP A 147 3.72 -1.92 -6.64
C TRP A 147 3.31 -1.12 -5.40
N GLY A 148 2.86 -1.82 -4.37
CA GLY A 148 2.50 -1.22 -3.09
C GLY A 148 3.53 -1.52 -2.02
N ARG A 149 3.96 -0.49 -1.28
CA ARG A 149 4.81 -0.61 -0.11
C ARG A 149 4.01 -0.28 1.14
N SER A 150 4.02 -1.16 2.15
CA SER A 150 3.36 -0.94 3.46
C SER A 150 1.90 -0.48 3.28
N LEU A 151 1.54 0.74 3.67
CA LEU A 151 0.22 1.33 3.42
C LEU A 151 -0.22 1.18 1.97
N GLY A 152 0.70 1.39 1.02
CA GLY A 152 0.44 1.31 -0.41
C GLY A 152 0.01 -0.07 -0.92
N THR A 153 0.19 -1.12 -0.12
CA THR A 153 -0.35 -2.45 -0.46
C THR A 153 -1.89 -2.46 -0.46
N GLY A 154 -2.52 -1.57 0.32
CA GLY A 154 -3.97 -1.40 0.35
C GLY A 154 -4.55 -0.97 -1.00
N PRO A 155 -4.24 0.24 -1.50
CA PRO A 155 -4.72 0.68 -2.80
C PRO A 155 -4.28 -0.24 -3.94
N SER A 156 -3.07 -0.81 -3.90
CA SER A 156 -2.60 -1.74 -4.93
C SER A 156 -3.43 -3.02 -4.99
N LEU A 157 -3.75 -3.64 -3.86
CA LEU A 157 -4.62 -4.82 -3.81
C LEU A 157 -6.06 -4.50 -4.23
N TYR A 158 -6.60 -3.37 -3.75
CA TYR A 158 -7.92 -2.89 -4.16
C TYR A 158 -8.04 -2.79 -5.70
N LEU A 159 -7.07 -2.15 -6.35
CA LEU A 159 -7.10 -1.98 -7.81
C LEU A 159 -6.86 -3.32 -8.54
N ALA A 160 -5.89 -4.12 -8.08
CA ALA A 160 -5.59 -5.44 -8.67
C ALA A 160 -6.78 -6.40 -8.64
N ALA A 161 -7.63 -6.30 -7.62
CA ALA A 161 -8.87 -7.08 -7.51
C ALA A 161 -9.98 -6.62 -8.48
N LYS A 162 -9.88 -5.41 -9.03
CA LYS A 162 -10.96 -4.79 -9.84
C LYS A 162 -10.60 -4.56 -11.30
N LYS A 163 -9.32 -4.41 -11.61
CA LYS A 163 -8.84 -4.04 -12.94
C LYS A 163 -7.90 -5.10 -13.50
N LYS A 164 -7.87 -5.21 -14.81
CA LYS A 164 -6.87 -6.04 -15.50
C LYS A 164 -5.50 -5.35 -15.43
N ILE A 165 -4.52 -6.06 -14.91
CA ILE A 165 -3.12 -5.62 -14.82
C ILE A 165 -2.19 -6.79 -15.15
N GLY A 166 -0.91 -6.50 -15.44
CA GLY A 166 0.10 -7.50 -15.75
C GLY A 166 0.71 -8.16 -14.52
N GLY A 167 0.95 -7.40 -13.44
CA GLY A 167 1.59 -7.90 -12.23
C GLY A 167 1.30 -7.09 -10.99
N LEU A 168 1.48 -7.71 -9.82
CA LEU A 168 1.29 -7.10 -8.50
C LEU A 168 2.50 -7.37 -7.63
N ILE A 169 3.12 -6.32 -7.09
CA ILE A 169 4.19 -6.40 -6.11
C ILE A 169 3.68 -5.82 -4.79
N LEU A 170 3.78 -6.60 -3.74
CA LEU A 170 3.37 -6.24 -2.38
C LEU A 170 4.59 -6.31 -1.45
N GLU A 171 5.06 -5.17 -1.01
CA GLU A 171 6.19 -5.04 -0.11
C GLU A 171 5.69 -4.75 1.30
N THR A 172 6.01 -5.61 2.25
CA THR A 172 5.52 -5.58 3.64
C THR A 172 3.99 -5.47 3.77
N PRO A 173 3.20 -6.32 3.07
CA PRO A 173 1.76 -6.23 3.11
C PRO A 173 1.19 -6.64 4.48
N PHE A 174 0.06 -6.04 4.84
CA PHE A 174 -0.67 -6.28 6.07
C PHE A 174 -2.10 -6.79 5.79
N LEU A 175 -2.71 -7.44 6.79
CA LEU A 175 -4.07 -7.98 6.65
C LEU A 175 -5.15 -6.90 6.69
N SER A 176 -5.01 -5.95 7.61
CA SER A 176 -5.79 -4.71 7.73
C SER A 176 -5.04 -3.74 8.65
N ALA A 177 -5.32 -2.43 8.54
CA ALA A 177 -4.51 -1.39 9.18
C ALA A 177 -4.44 -1.54 10.71
N PHE A 178 -5.59 -1.61 11.40
CA PHE A 178 -5.58 -1.75 12.87
C PHE A 178 -5.11 -3.14 13.32
N ARG A 179 -5.31 -4.17 12.52
CA ARG A 179 -4.80 -5.51 12.81
C ARG A 179 -3.28 -5.59 12.74
N SER A 180 -2.60 -4.71 11.99
CA SER A 180 -1.14 -4.61 11.99
C SER A 180 -0.63 -4.29 13.37
N ALA A 181 -1.22 -3.30 14.05
CA ALA A 181 -0.82 -2.86 15.37
C ALA A 181 -1.28 -3.79 16.50
N THR A 182 -2.48 -4.38 16.38
CA THR A 182 -3.11 -5.15 17.48
C THR A 182 -2.89 -6.66 17.40
N GLY A 183 -2.54 -7.17 16.22
CA GLY A 183 -2.38 -8.60 15.94
C GLY A 183 -3.69 -9.37 15.71
N PHE A 184 -4.86 -8.79 16.01
CA PHE A 184 -6.18 -9.41 15.83
C PHE A 184 -7.24 -8.39 15.42
N THR A 185 -8.36 -8.84 14.86
CA THR A 185 -9.45 -7.97 14.44
C THR A 185 -10.23 -7.51 15.67
N MET A 186 -10.06 -6.24 16.05
CA MET A 186 -10.77 -5.62 17.17
C MET A 186 -12.05 -4.91 16.76
N LEU A 187 -12.06 -4.32 15.58
CA LEU A 187 -13.08 -3.38 15.14
C LEU A 187 -13.71 -3.85 13.82
N PRO A 188 -15.05 -3.79 13.68
CA PRO A 188 -15.70 -4.15 12.42
C PRO A 188 -15.48 -3.13 11.30
N TRP A 189 -14.97 -1.94 11.61
CA TRP A 189 -14.64 -0.85 10.68
C TRP A 189 -13.12 -0.63 10.54
N ASP A 190 -12.34 -1.71 10.44
CA ASP A 190 -10.91 -1.63 10.16
C ASP A 190 -10.67 -1.00 8.78
N ARG A 191 -9.50 -0.37 8.61
CA ARG A 191 -9.08 0.26 7.35
C ARG A 191 -8.23 -0.70 6.52
N PHE A 192 -8.28 -0.55 5.20
CA PHE A 192 -7.52 -1.36 4.26
C PHE A 192 -7.61 -2.86 4.59
N ARG A 193 -8.81 -3.40 4.53
CA ARG A 193 -9.04 -4.84 4.71
C ARG A 193 -8.50 -5.62 3.51
N ASN A 194 -7.18 -5.70 3.42
CA ASN A 194 -6.46 -6.29 2.30
C ASN A 194 -6.87 -7.74 2.04
N VAL A 195 -7.19 -8.47 3.10
CA VAL A 195 -7.70 -9.86 3.02
C VAL A 195 -8.95 -10.01 2.16
N ASP A 196 -9.77 -8.97 2.03
CA ASP A 196 -11.02 -9.02 1.27
C ASP A 196 -10.76 -8.94 -0.24
N TYR A 197 -9.56 -8.52 -0.67
CA TYR A 197 -9.19 -8.34 -2.08
C TYR A 197 -8.32 -9.48 -2.62
N THR A 198 -7.56 -10.18 -1.77
CA THR A 198 -6.54 -11.14 -2.18
C THR A 198 -7.05 -12.21 -3.15
N ASN A 199 -8.19 -12.84 -2.87
CA ASN A 199 -8.75 -13.92 -3.70
C ASN A 199 -9.26 -13.45 -5.08
N SER A 200 -9.43 -12.13 -5.27
CA SER A 200 -9.91 -11.54 -6.52
C SER A 200 -8.78 -11.06 -7.45
N VAL A 201 -7.52 -11.16 -7.00
CA VAL A 201 -6.35 -10.85 -7.84
C VAL A 201 -6.23 -11.91 -8.93
N SER A 202 -6.08 -11.47 -10.19
CA SER A 202 -6.01 -12.38 -11.35
C SER A 202 -4.68 -12.33 -12.11
N CYS A 203 -3.72 -11.55 -11.62
CA CYS A 203 -2.39 -11.41 -12.21
C CYS A 203 -1.33 -12.15 -11.40
N ARG A 204 -0.13 -12.30 -12.02
CA ARG A 204 1.05 -12.76 -11.29
C ARG A 204 1.37 -11.82 -10.12
N SER A 205 1.74 -12.38 -8.96
CA SER A 205 1.99 -11.61 -7.75
C SER A 205 3.35 -11.94 -7.13
N LEU A 206 4.03 -10.91 -6.61
CA LEU A 206 5.25 -11.03 -5.80
C LEU A 206 4.98 -10.40 -4.43
N VAL A 207 5.21 -11.16 -3.37
CA VAL A 207 5.18 -10.64 -1.99
C VAL A 207 6.60 -10.61 -1.46
N ILE A 208 7.01 -9.50 -0.87
CA ILE A 208 8.32 -9.30 -0.25
C ILE A 208 8.12 -8.91 1.21
N HIS A 209 8.83 -9.57 2.14
CA HIS A 209 8.68 -9.25 3.56
C HIS A 209 9.94 -9.55 4.37
N GLY A 210 10.30 -8.65 5.27
CA GLY A 210 11.42 -8.81 6.20
C GLY A 210 11.06 -9.70 7.40
N THR A 211 11.96 -10.59 7.80
CA THR A 211 11.67 -11.53 8.91
C THR A 211 11.64 -10.87 10.28
N LEU A 212 12.29 -9.69 10.43
CA LEU A 212 12.33 -8.91 11.67
C LEU A 212 11.44 -7.66 11.61
N ASP A 213 10.45 -7.63 10.69
CA ASP A 213 9.53 -6.50 10.57
C ASP A 213 8.70 -6.32 11.86
N GLU A 214 8.98 -5.23 12.58
CA GLU A 214 8.33 -4.87 13.84
C GLU A 214 7.05 -4.04 13.64
N VAL A 215 6.90 -3.40 12.46
CA VAL A 215 5.75 -2.55 12.11
C VAL A 215 4.60 -3.42 11.60
N VAL A 216 4.90 -4.26 10.61
CA VAL A 216 3.96 -5.25 10.07
C VAL A 216 4.53 -6.65 10.29
N PRO A 217 4.07 -7.38 11.31
CA PRO A 217 4.62 -8.69 11.61
C PRO A 217 4.66 -9.62 10.39
N PHE A 218 5.81 -10.25 10.13
CA PHE A 218 6.11 -11.14 9.00
C PHE A 218 4.98 -12.15 8.68
N ARG A 219 4.31 -12.70 9.73
CA ARG A 219 3.17 -13.59 9.59
C ARG A 219 2.01 -13.01 8.78
N GLN A 220 1.88 -11.67 8.71
CA GLN A 220 0.80 -11.04 7.94
C GLN A 220 1.08 -11.10 6.45
N GLY A 221 2.32 -10.83 6.02
CA GLY A 221 2.74 -11.03 4.63
C GLY A 221 2.58 -12.48 4.17
N LYS A 222 2.96 -13.44 5.02
CA LYS A 222 2.72 -14.87 4.73
C LYS A 222 1.25 -15.18 4.51
N LYS A 223 0.35 -14.65 5.35
CA LYS A 223 -1.10 -14.86 5.19
C LYS A 223 -1.68 -14.21 3.94
N ILE A 224 -1.21 -13.02 3.57
CA ILE A 224 -1.58 -12.41 2.28
C ILE A 224 -1.12 -13.30 1.13
N PHE A 225 0.14 -13.74 1.15
CA PHE A 225 0.68 -14.64 0.13
C PHE A 225 -0.12 -15.94 0.00
N GLU A 226 -0.46 -16.59 1.12
CA GLU A 226 -1.23 -17.83 1.12
C GLU A 226 -2.58 -17.69 0.41
N GLN A 227 -3.24 -16.52 0.53
CA GLN A 227 -4.56 -16.24 -0.05
C GLN A 227 -4.51 -15.77 -1.50
N LEU A 228 -3.37 -15.27 -1.97
CA LEU A 228 -3.23 -14.86 -3.37
C LEU A 228 -3.32 -16.08 -4.29
N PRO A 229 -4.00 -15.98 -5.46
CA PRO A 229 -4.00 -17.04 -6.47
C PRO A 229 -2.62 -17.24 -7.11
N GLU A 230 -2.41 -18.41 -7.71
CA GLU A 230 -1.26 -18.67 -8.58
C GLU A 230 -1.41 -17.92 -9.93
N PRO A 231 -0.32 -17.51 -10.58
CA PRO A 231 1.08 -17.69 -10.17
C PRO A 231 1.53 -16.60 -9.19
N LYS A 232 2.22 -17.02 -8.13
CA LYS A 232 2.73 -16.10 -7.08
C LYS A 232 4.13 -16.50 -6.61
N GLU A 233 4.90 -15.52 -6.15
CA GLU A 233 6.25 -15.68 -5.61
C GLU A 233 6.36 -14.98 -4.26
N PHE A 234 7.14 -15.53 -3.32
CA PHE A 234 7.42 -14.93 -2.02
C PHE A 234 8.92 -14.75 -1.85
N LEU A 235 9.36 -13.52 -1.61
CA LEU A 235 10.73 -13.21 -1.20
C LEU A 235 10.76 -12.91 0.30
N GLU A 236 11.33 -13.84 1.06
CA GLU A 236 11.65 -13.66 2.46
C GLU A 236 13.00 -12.97 2.59
N VAL A 237 13.02 -11.71 3.05
CA VAL A 237 14.28 -11.00 3.29
C VAL A 237 14.71 -11.26 4.73
N LYS A 238 15.64 -12.20 4.89
CA LYS A 238 16.11 -12.62 6.21
C LYS A 238 16.79 -11.45 6.93
N ASP A 239 16.51 -11.32 8.23
CA ASP A 239 17.04 -10.31 9.14
C ASP A 239 16.71 -8.85 8.75
N ALA A 240 15.83 -8.64 7.76
CA ALA A 240 15.35 -7.30 7.41
C ALA A 240 14.16 -6.88 8.28
N GLU A 241 14.16 -5.62 8.61
CA GLU A 241 13.08 -4.86 9.26
C GLU A 241 12.13 -4.25 8.21
N HIS A 242 11.18 -3.40 8.67
CA HIS A 242 10.17 -2.80 7.81
C HIS A 242 10.73 -1.90 6.69
N ASN A 243 11.76 -1.12 6.98
CA ASN A 243 12.23 -0.04 6.10
C ASN A 243 13.59 -0.31 5.44
N ASN A 244 14.25 -1.44 5.72
CA ASN A 244 15.60 -1.74 5.25
C ASN A 244 15.68 -2.94 4.28
N LEU A 245 14.56 -3.34 3.68
CA LEU A 245 14.48 -4.50 2.77
C LEU A 245 15.48 -4.44 1.61
N LEU A 246 15.61 -3.27 0.96
CA LEU A 246 16.55 -3.06 -0.14
C LEU A 246 18.00 -3.16 0.33
N GLU A 247 18.30 -2.63 1.51
CA GLU A 247 19.65 -2.62 2.08
C GLU A 247 20.08 -4.03 2.49
N VAL A 248 19.26 -4.71 3.28
CA VAL A 248 19.56 -6.05 3.80
C VAL A 248 19.44 -7.12 2.73
N GLY A 249 18.40 -7.06 1.89
CA GLY A 249 18.16 -8.01 0.80
C GLY A 249 19.15 -7.87 -0.36
N GLY A 250 19.79 -6.69 -0.50
CA GLY A 250 20.90 -6.45 -1.41
C GLY A 250 20.65 -6.91 -2.85
N VAL A 251 21.50 -7.81 -3.35
CA VAL A 251 21.42 -8.31 -4.74
C VAL A 251 20.18 -9.18 -4.94
N GLU A 252 19.83 -10.06 -4.00
CA GLU A 252 18.67 -10.95 -4.13
C GLU A 252 17.35 -10.17 -4.24
N TYR A 253 17.19 -9.12 -3.44
CA TYR A 253 16.04 -8.24 -3.51
C TYR A 253 15.93 -7.57 -4.89
N ARG A 254 17.03 -6.98 -5.39
CA ARG A 254 17.08 -6.31 -6.69
C ARG A 254 16.82 -7.26 -7.86
N ASP A 255 17.49 -8.40 -7.88
CA ASP A 255 17.39 -9.38 -8.96
C ASP A 255 15.99 -9.99 -9.01
N THR A 256 15.36 -10.25 -7.86
CA THR A 256 13.99 -10.77 -7.80
C THR A 256 12.99 -9.76 -8.34
N LEU A 257 13.10 -8.49 -7.96
CA LEU A 257 12.24 -7.43 -8.49
C LEU A 257 12.45 -7.22 -9.99
N THR A 258 13.70 -7.12 -10.44
CA THR A 258 14.02 -6.94 -11.87
C THR A 258 13.46 -8.12 -12.69
N ARG A 259 13.74 -9.35 -12.28
CA ARG A 259 13.21 -10.56 -12.92
C ARG A 259 11.68 -10.58 -12.96
N PHE A 260 11.02 -10.22 -11.85
CA PHE A 260 9.56 -10.15 -11.80
C PHE A 260 9.03 -9.09 -12.76
N ILE A 261 9.54 -7.86 -12.70
CA ILE A 261 9.16 -6.77 -13.58
C ILE A 261 9.38 -7.18 -15.05
N GLU A 262 10.52 -7.75 -15.40
CA GLU A 262 10.85 -8.18 -16.75
C GLU A 262 9.97 -9.33 -17.26
N SER A 263 9.42 -10.14 -16.41
CA SER A 263 8.51 -11.23 -16.77
C SER A 263 7.13 -10.75 -17.22
N ILE A 264 6.80 -9.47 -17.03
CA ILE A 264 5.49 -8.89 -17.41
C ILE A 264 5.60 -8.25 -18.79
N GLY A 265 4.68 -8.58 -19.68
CA GLY A 265 4.56 -7.96 -21.02
C GLY A 265 5.59 -8.48 -22.03
N GLY A 266 6.24 -9.62 -21.73
CA GLY A 266 7.07 -10.37 -22.69
C GLY A 266 6.24 -11.23 -23.62
#